data_d42312974d1ea0f8793f11675028ca15
#
_entry.id   d42312974d1ea0f8793f11675028ca15
#
_cell.length_a   1.000
_cell.length_b   1.000
_cell.length_c   1.000
_cell.angle_alpha   90.00
_cell.angle_beta   90.00
_cell.angle_gamma   90.00
#
_symmetry.space_group_name_H-M   'P 1'
#
loop_
_entity.id
_entity.type
_entity.pdbx_description
1 polymer ?
#
loop_
_entity_poly.entity_id
_entity_poly.type
_entity_poly.pdbx_seq_one_letter_code
_entity_poly.pdbx_strand_id
1 'polypeptide(L)'
;MLGAHAADQMENFELRDRYLHEIEHLPQKQQLSRHLLLAESALSRRDYPTAAQNLEAAAKINSNLSRLVRLQLRYAFDHGDAADVLAKAEKLVKAGAINDYEAEQYQNWAYRRLLSEVTDAGSLKACLKRIPESLKSGELCVAIAEKCERLGLYAEAVKWVKAHYPQTRQPELLEAFVESVRFLSEREQQKAIDLADSWLQEQPDNAPLLMYLGQLAYGRKLWGKAQGYLEASIALQPSVSAHLVLARVFDETDQPQKAQEQRNLVLESVAEEEHPAALTQPN
;
A
#
# COMPACT_ATOMS: atom_id res chain seq x y z
N MET A 1 -15.86 -1.76 38.55
CA MET A 1 -15.33 -1.91 37.17
C MET A 1 -16.42 -2.17 36.12
N LEU A 2 -17.33 -3.17 36.28
CA LEU A 2 -18.39 -3.42 35.27
C LEU A 2 -19.31 -2.19 35.08
N GLY A 3 -19.71 -1.53 36.15
CA GLY A 3 -20.52 -0.29 36.08
C GLY A 3 -19.79 0.86 35.37
N ALA A 4 -18.49 1.01 35.62
CA ALA A 4 -17.68 2.04 34.93
C ALA A 4 -17.56 1.75 33.41
N HIS A 5 -17.37 0.48 33.01
CA HIS A 5 -17.33 0.08 31.61
C HIS A 5 -18.68 0.29 30.90
N ALA A 6 -19.79 -0.09 31.55
CA ALA A 6 -21.11 0.14 30.99
C ALA A 6 -21.42 1.64 30.83
N ALA A 7 -21.07 2.47 31.84
CA ALA A 7 -21.24 3.92 31.76
C ALA A 7 -20.38 4.55 30.62
N ASP A 8 -19.16 4.05 30.41
CA ASP A 8 -18.28 4.50 29.31
C ASP A 8 -18.87 4.16 27.93
N GLN A 9 -19.40 2.94 27.77
CA GLN A 9 -20.08 2.54 26.53
C GLN A 9 -21.37 3.34 26.24
N MET A 10 -22.03 3.81 27.30
CA MET A 10 -23.21 4.68 27.20
C MET A 10 -22.83 6.17 27.05
N GLU A 11 -21.56 6.49 26.92
CA GLU A 11 -21.01 7.86 26.89
C GLU A 11 -21.37 8.71 28.11
N ASN A 12 -21.75 8.07 29.22
CA ASN A 12 -22.02 8.74 30.47
C ASN A 12 -20.75 8.85 31.33
N PHE A 13 -19.92 9.81 30.96
CA PHE A 13 -18.59 9.99 31.57
C PHE A 13 -18.63 10.41 33.04
N GLU A 14 -19.65 11.15 33.45
CA GLU A 14 -19.81 11.51 34.87
C GLU A 14 -20.06 10.27 35.75
N LEU A 15 -20.94 9.38 35.32
CA LEU A 15 -21.24 8.15 36.03
C LEU A 15 -20.02 7.20 36.03
N ARG A 16 -19.32 7.12 34.90
CA ARG A 16 -18.06 6.38 34.80
C ARG A 16 -17.03 6.87 35.80
N ASP A 17 -16.79 8.17 35.83
CA ASP A 17 -15.78 8.79 36.68
C ASP A 17 -16.13 8.62 38.17
N ARG A 18 -17.42 8.68 38.52
CA ARG A 18 -17.90 8.34 39.90
C ARG A 18 -17.52 6.90 40.29
N TYR A 19 -17.80 5.91 39.40
CA TYR A 19 -17.43 4.52 39.67
C TYR A 19 -15.90 4.30 39.69
N LEU A 20 -15.13 5.06 38.90
CA LEU A 20 -13.67 4.98 38.90
C LEU A 20 -13.07 5.63 40.18
N HIS A 21 -13.67 6.66 40.70
CA HIS A 21 -13.26 7.30 41.96
C HIS A 21 -13.44 6.36 43.16
N GLU A 22 -14.53 5.61 43.21
CA GLU A 22 -14.78 4.61 44.28
C GLU A 22 -13.68 3.54 44.36
N ILE A 23 -13.00 3.23 43.23
CA ILE A 23 -11.94 2.21 43.16
C ILE A 23 -10.52 2.79 43.23
N GLU A 24 -10.38 4.11 43.39
CA GLU A 24 -9.07 4.77 43.41
C GLU A 24 -8.20 4.36 44.61
N HIS A 25 -8.83 3.98 45.71
CA HIS A 25 -8.14 3.53 46.92
C HIS A 25 -7.88 2.02 46.99
N LEU A 26 -8.24 1.27 45.93
CA LEU A 26 -8.08 -0.17 45.89
C LEU A 26 -6.63 -0.61 45.60
N PRO A 27 -6.26 -1.87 45.91
CA PRO A 27 -4.93 -2.38 45.64
C PRO A 27 -4.48 -2.25 44.19
N GLN A 28 -3.17 -2.15 43.95
CA GLN A 28 -2.53 -1.87 42.67
C GLN A 28 -3.04 -2.74 41.53
N LYS A 29 -3.33 -4.04 41.76
CA LYS A 29 -3.91 -4.93 40.72
C LYS A 29 -5.26 -4.48 40.20
N GLN A 30 -6.07 -3.82 41.02
CA GLN A 30 -7.39 -3.31 40.65
C GLN A 30 -7.28 -1.96 39.92
N GLN A 31 -6.21 -1.20 40.19
CA GLN A 31 -5.86 0.02 39.43
C GLN A 31 -5.52 -0.27 37.99
N LEU A 32 -4.94 -1.44 37.67
CA LEU A 32 -4.65 -1.85 36.30
C LEU A 32 -5.88 -1.79 35.40
N SER A 33 -6.99 -2.35 35.84
CA SER A 33 -8.25 -2.35 35.07
C SER A 33 -8.83 -0.94 34.90
N ARG A 34 -8.64 -0.06 35.91
CA ARG A 34 -9.02 1.37 35.81
C ARG A 34 -8.21 2.07 34.70
N HIS A 35 -6.89 1.94 34.73
CA HIS A 35 -6.02 2.56 33.72
C HIS A 35 -6.30 2.03 32.32
N LEU A 36 -6.58 0.74 32.15
CA LEU A 36 -6.92 0.17 30.85
C LEU A 36 -8.22 0.74 30.30
N LEU A 37 -9.26 0.89 31.15
CA LEU A 37 -10.53 1.48 30.74
C LEU A 37 -10.37 2.96 30.35
N LEU A 38 -9.63 3.74 31.14
CA LEU A 38 -9.38 5.15 30.86
C LEU A 38 -8.55 5.33 29.56
N ALA A 39 -7.55 4.48 29.34
CA ALA A 39 -6.77 4.50 28.12
C ALA A 39 -7.63 4.16 26.90
N GLU A 40 -8.48 3.14 26.97
CA GLU A 40 -9.37 2.73 25.90
C GLU A 40 -10.39 3.82 25.53
N SER A 41 -11.03 4.42 26.55
CA SER A 41 -11.95 5.54 26.39
C SER A 41 -11.25 6.77 25.79
N ALA A 42 -10.05 7.10 26.28
CA ALA A 42 -9.25 8.21 25.76
C ALA A 42 -8.85 8.01 24.29
N LEU A 43 -8.42 6.81 23.90
CA LEU A 43 -8.11 6.45 22.51
C LEU A 43 -9.34 6.58 21.60
N SER A 44 -10.52 6.18 22.07
CA SER A 44 -11.75 6.30 21.29
C SER A 44 -12.13 7.75 21.02
N ARG A 45 -11.81 8.65 21.94
CA ARG A 45 -12.04 10.11 21.83
C ARG A 45 -10.85 10.86 21.21
N ARG A 46 -9.77 10.16 20.86
CA ARG A 46 -8.51 10.75 20.39
C ARG A 46 -7.83 11.69 21.40
N ASP A 47 -8.12 11.48 22.69
CA ASP A 47 -7.41 12.17 23.80
C ASP A 47 -6.10 11.42 24.08
N TYR A 48 -5.14 11.63 23.23
CA TYR A 48 -3.84 10.94 23.27
C TYR A 48 -3.01 11.24 24.52
N PRO A 49 -2.98 12.48 25.07
CA PRO A 49 -2.28 12.75 26.32
C PRO A 49 -2.79 11.91 27.49
N THR A 50 -4.11 11.85 27.68
CA THR A 50 -4.75 11.02 28.71
C THR A 50 -4.52 9.52 28.44
N ALA A 51 -4.59 9.09 27.17
CA ALA A 51 -4.29 7.71 26.81
C ALA A 51 -2.85 7.32 27.18
N ALA A 52 -1.86 8.14 26.83
CA ALA A 52 -0.45 7.90 27.11
C ALA A 52 -0.19 7.74 28.62
N GLN A 53 -0.71 8.66 29.45
CA GLN A 53 -0.55 8.61 30.91
C GLN A 53 -1.10 7.30 31.49
N ASN A 54 -2.29 6.89 31.04
CA ASN A 54 -2.92 5.68 31.57
C ASN A 54 -2.24 4.40 31.04
N LEU A 55 -1.76 4.38 29.80
CA LEU A 55 -0.96 3.27 29.25
C LEU A 55 0.35 3.11 30.00
N GLU A 56 1.04 4.20 30.33
CA GLU A 56 2.26 4.18 31.12
C GLU A 56 2.01 3.69 32.56
N ALA A 57 0.96 4.19 33.21
CA ALA A 57 0.57 3.75 34.55
C ALA A 57 0.22 2.26 34.56
N ALA A 58 -0.53 1.77 33.58
CA ALA A 58 -0.84 0.35 33.42
C ALA A 58 0.41 -0.50 33.19
N ALA A 59 1.37 0.00 32.40
CA ALA A 59 2.62 -0.69 32.10
C ALA A 59 3.53 -0.86 33.33
N LYS A 60 3.53 0.12 34.24
CA LYS A 60 4.24 0.02 35.55
C LYS A 60 3.68 -1.10 36.42
N ILE A 61 2.40 -1.45 36.28
CA ILE A 61 1.75 -2.52 37.03
C ILE A 61 1.97 -3.90 36.37
N ASN A 62 1.71 -4.00 35.05
CA ASN A 62 1.93 -5.23 34.29
C ASN A 62 2.16 -4.92 32.80
N SER A 63 3.41 -4.87 32.39
CA SER A 63 3.81 -4.54 31.02
C SER A 63 3.55 -5.67 29.99
N ASN A 64 3.22 -6.89 30.45
CA ASN A 64 3.05 -8.06 29.57
C ASN A 64 1.59 -8.45 29.33
N LEU A 65 0.64 -7.71 29.91
CA LEU A 65 -0.76 -8.00 29.70
C LEU A 65 -1.17 -7.72 28.26
N SER A 66 -1.66 -8.74 27.55
CA SER A 66 -2.03 -8.64 26.11
C SER A 66 -3.01 -7.49 25.81
N ARG A 67 -3.99 -7.23 26.72
CA ARG A 67 -4.92 -6.10 26.56
C ARG A 67 -4.19 -4.75 26.59
N LEU A 68 -3.21 -4.58 27.48
CA LEU A 68 -2.38 -3.38 27.51
C LEU A 68 -1.58 -3.22 26.22
N VAL A 69 -0.93 -4.30 25.79
CA VAL A 69 -0.11 -4.28 24.55
C VAL A 69 -0.96 -3.97 23.32
N ARG A 70 -2.22 -4.45 23.26
CA ARG A 70 -3.17 -4.07 22.19
C ARG A 70 -3.51 -2.58 22.20
N LEU A 71 -3.75 -2.00 23.38
CA LEU A 71 -4.01 -0.55 23.48
C LEU A 71 -2.77 0.28 23.14
N GLN A 72 -1.58 -0.19 23.53
CA GLN A 72 -0.32 0.44 23.13
C GLN A 72 -0.08 0.33 21.62
N LEU A 73 -0.41 -0.81 20.99
CA LEU A 73 -0.35 -0.99 19.54
C LEU A 73 -1.27 0.01 18.82
N ARG A 74 -2.52 0.13 19.27
CA ARG A 74 -3.47 1.12 18.73
C ARG A 74 -2.94 2.55 18.87
N TYR A 75 -2.42 2.88 20.06
CA TYR A 75 -1.82 4.20 20.30
C TYR A 75 -0.64 4.49 19.35
N ALA A 76 0.29 3.54 19.20
CA ALA A 76 1.43 3.68 18.29
C ALA A 76 0.98 3.81 16.82
N PHE A 77 -0.03 3.04 16.42
CA PHE A 77 -0.61 3.10 15.07
C PHE A 77 -1.22 4.49 14.79
N ASP A 78 -2.03 5.02 15.71
CA ASP A 78 -2.67 6.34 15.59
C ASP A 78 -1.64 7.49 15.54
N HIS A 79 -0.46 7.31 16.17
CA HIS A 79 0.64 8.28 16.15
C HIS A 79 1.60 8.12 14.97
N GLY A 80 1.48 7.05 14.19
CA GLY A 80 2.38 6.77 13.08
C GLY A 80 3.75 6.24 13.50
N ASP A 81 3.91 5.74 14.73
CA ASP A 81 5.17 5.13 15.21
C ASP A 81 5.31 3.69 14.70
N ALA A 82 5.87 3.57 13.50
CA ALA A 82 6.05 2.29 12.82
C ALA A 82 6.96 1.32 13.61
N ALA A 83 7.96 1.82 14.31
CA ALA A 83 8.88 0.97 15.08
C ALA A 83 8.17 0.35 16.29
N ASP A 84 7.38 1.13 17.01
CA ASP A 84 6.62 0.64 18.17
C ASP A 84 5.48 -0.28 17.72
N VAL A 85 4.81 0.00 16.59
CA VAL A 85 3.81 -0.90 15.98
C VAL A 85 4.42 -2.28 15.72
N LEU A 86 5.60 -2.37 15.08
CA LEU A 86 6.28 -3.65 14.84
C LEU A 86 6.59 -4.38 16.14
N ALA A 87 7.14 -3.69 17.13
CA ALA A 87 7.50 -4.28 18.43
C ALA A 87 6.27 -4.80 19.20
N LYS A 88 5.15 -4.07 19.19
CA LYS A 88 3.92 -4.48 19.87
C LYS A 88 3.21 -5.62 19.12
N ALA A 89 3.16 -5.58 17.79
CA ALA A 89 2.61 -6.66 16.98
C ALA A 89 3.36 -7.97 17.23
N GLU A 90 4.69 -7.95 17.17
CA GLU A 90 5.53 -9.14 17.46
C GLU A 90 5.27 -9.69 18.87
N LYS A 91 5.15 -8.80 19.87
CA LYS A 91 4.85 -9.21 21.25
C LYS A 91 3.48 -9.88 21.37
N LEU A 92 2.48 -9.39 20.64
CA LEU A 92 1.14 -9.97 20.63
C LEU A 92 1.08 -11.32 19.92
N VAL A 93 1.82 -11.49 18.81
CA VAL A 93 1.96 -12.79 18.13
C VAL A 93 2.58 -13.82 19.08
N LYS A 94 3.69 -13.49 19.73
CA LYS A 94 4.35 -14.38 20.70
C LYS A 94 3.47 -14.76 21.88
N ALA A 95 2.54 -13.89 22.25
CA ALA A 95 1.56 -14.15 23.30
C ALA A 95 0.29 -14.88 22.80
N GLY A 96 0.20 -15.21 21.51
CA GLY A 96 -1.01 -15.79 20.89
C GLY A 96 -2.24 -14.88 20.97
N ALA A 97 -2.03 -13.57 21.13
CA ALA A 97 -3.09 -12.59 21.30
C ALA A 97 -3.61 -12.02 19.98
N ILE A 98 -2.84 -12.08 18.91
CA ILE A 98 -3.25 -11.81 17.52
C ILE A 98 -2.82 -12.97 16.64
N ASN A 99 -3.51 -13.19 15.52
CA ASN A 99 -3.12 -14.18 14.54
C ASN A 99 -2.12 -13.61 13.53
N ASP A 100 -1.53 -14.49 12.70
CA ASP A 100 -0.52 -14.10 11.72
C ASP A 100 -1.06 -13.10 10.70
N TYR A 101 -2.31 -13.25 10.26
CA TYR A 101 -2.96 -12.33 9.32
C TYR A 101 -3.09 -10.91 9.90
N GLU A 102 -3.56 -10.80 11.14
CA GLU A 102 -3.67 -9.50 11.84
C GLU A 102 -2.28 -8.87 12.02
N ALA A 103 -1.29 -9.67 12.36
CA ALA A 103 0.10 -9.21 12.50
C ALA A 103 0.66 -8.71 11.16
N GLU A 104 0.39 -9.40 10.07
CA GLU A 104 0.82 -9.03 8.72
C GLU A 104 0.25 -7.67 8.30
N GLN A 105 -1.00 -7.35 8.63
CA GLN A 105 -1.60 -6.04 8.35
C GLN A 105 -0.83 -4.91 9.06
N TYR A 106 -0.52 -5.08 10.35
CA TYR A 106 0.29 -4.10 11.08
C TYR A 106 1.71 -3.99 10.54
N GLN A 107 2.33 -5.11 10.16
CA GLN A 107 3.67 -5.14 9.58
C GLN A 107 3.71 -4.44 8.21
N ASN A 108 2.74 -4.72 7.33
CA ASN A 108 2.62 -4.06 6.03
C ASN A 108 2.49 -2.54 6.19
N TRP A 109 1.60 -2.10 7.06
CA TRP A 109 1.45 -0.68 7.35
C TRP A 109 2.75 -0.05 7.88
N ALA A 110 3.38 -0.69 8.86
CA ALA A 110 4.59 -0.16 9.49
C ALA A 110 5.78 -0.10 8.51
N TYR A 111 5.98 -1.14 7.70
CA TYR A 111 7.06 -1.13 6.71
C TYR A 111 6.80 -0.14 5.57
N ARG A 112 5.55 0.05 5.13
CA ARG A 112 5.21 1.13 4.18
C ARG A 112 5.53 2.50 4.76
N ARG A 113 5.24 2.71 6.05
CA ARG A 113 5.58 3.96 6.74
C ARG A 113 7.08 4.17 6.80
N LEU A 114 7.85 3.15 7.22
CA LEU A 114 9.32 3.21 7.24
C LEU A 114 9.91 3.44 5.85
N LEU A 115 9.38 2.79 4.81
CA LEU A 115 9.78 3.04 3.42
C LEU A 115 9.52 4.48 2.99
N SER A 116 8.42 5.10 3.44
CA SER A 116 8.12 6.49 3.09
C SER A 116 9.20 7.47 3.62
N GLU A 117 9.82 7.16 4.76
CA GLU A 117 10.84 7.97 5.43
C GLU A 117 12.26 7.75 4.85
N VAL A 118 12.46 6.72 4.04
CA VAL A 118 13.73 6.46 3.36
C VAL A 118 14.06 7.59 2.38
N THR A 119 15.27 8.12 2.41
CA THR A 119 15.69 9.26 1.57
C THR A 119 16.87 8.97 0.63
N ASP A 120 17.54 7.81 0.81
CA ASP A 120 18.74 7.45 0.04
C ASP A 120 18.88 5.91 -0.11
N ALA A 121 19.82 5.50 -0.96
CA ALA A 121 20.09 4.09 -1.24
C ALA A 121 20.57 3.30 -0.01
N GLY A 122 21.31 3.93 0.89
CA GLY A 122 21.83 3.28 2.09
C GLY A 122 20.71 2.97 3.09
N SER A 123 19.85 3.95 3.35
CA SER A 123 18.67 3.80 4.21
C SER A 123 17.66 2.84 3.61
N LEU A 124 17.48 2.82 2.27
CA LEU A 124 16.66 1.82 1.58
C LEU A 124 17.18 0.41 1.83
N LYS A 125 18.48 0.18 1.61
CA LYS A 125 19.10 -1.13 1.83
C LYS A 125 18.99 -1.60 3.28
N ALA A 126 19.10 -0.69 4.24
CA ALA A 126 18.93 -1.00 5.66
C ALA A 126 17.46 -1.37 5.97
N CYS A 127 16.50 -0.64 5.40
CA CYS A 127 15.08 -0.93 5.53
C CYS A 127 14.73 -2.31 4.95
N LEU A 128 15.16 -2.60 3.72
CA LEU A 128 14.89 -3.87 3.02
C LEU A 128 15.42 -5.10 3.77
N LYS A 129 16.52 -4.97 4.50
CA LYS A 129 17.06 -6.06 5.33
C LYS A 129 16.16 -6.40 6.52
N ARG A 130 15.34 -5.46 6.98
CA ARG A 130 14.42 -5.63 8.12
C ARG A 130 13.08 -6.21 7.70
N ILE A 131 12.70 -6.07 6.42
CA ILE A 131 11.44 -6.60 5.89
C ILE A 131 11.57 -8.12 5.73
N PRO A 132 10.69 -8.93 6.35
CA PRO A 132 10.63 -10.37 6.14
C PRO A 132 10.39 -10.72 4.67
N GLU A 133 10.98 -11.82 4.19
CA GLU A 133 10.82 -12.25 2.79
C GLU A 133 9.35 -12.53 2.44
N SER A 134 8.56 -13.06 3.39
CA SER A 134 7.13 -13.32 3.20
C SER A 134 6.33 -12.07 2.85
N LEU A 135 6.73 -10.89 3.34
CA LEU A 135 6.05 -9.62 3.07
C LEU A 135 6.50 -8.95 1.77
N LYS A 136 7.60 -9.40 1.17
CA LYS A 136 8.15 -8.82 -0.07
C LYS A 136 7.39 -9.22 -1.32
N SER A 137 6.43 -10.14 -1.24
CA SER A 137 5.61 -10.61 -2.37
C SER A 137 4.24 -9.95 -2.49
N GLY A 138 3.81 -9.19 -1.48
CA GLY A 138 2.52 -8.53 -1.43
C GLY A 138 2.58 -7.04 -1.81
N GLU A 139 1.76 -6.23 -1.15
CA GLU A 139 1.70 -4.77 -1.35
C GLU A 139 3.05 -4.04 -1.16
N LEU A 140 3.91 -4.55 -0.28
CA LEU A 140 5.25 -4.00 -0.08
C LEU A 140 6.15 -4.16 -1.30
N CYS A 141 5.92 -5.18 -2.12
CA CYS A 141 6.69 -5.39 -3.34
C CYS A 141 6.60 -4.18 -4.29
N VAL A 142 5.38 -3.70 -4.51
CA VAL A 142 5.11 -2.51 -5.33
C VAL A 142 5.71 -1.27 -4.68
N ALA A 143 5.45 -1.05 -3.38
CA ALA A 143 5.98 0.11 -2.65
C ALA A 143 7.52 0.19 -2.67
N ILE A 144 8.22 -0.95 -2.67
CA ILE A 144 9.67 -1.00 -2.79
C ILE A 144 10.12 -0.60 -4.20
N ALA A 145 9.47 -1.11 -5.26
CA ALA A 145 9.77 -0.76 -6.65
C ALA A 145 9.61 0.75 -6.88
N GLU A 146 8.46 1.30 -6.48
CA GLU A 146 8.18 2.74 -6.54
C GLU A 146 9.18 3.58 -5.75
N LYS A 147 9.61 3.08 -4.57
CA LYS A 147 10.60 3.80 -3.76
C LYS A 147 11.96 3.81 -4.44
N CYS A 148 12.40 2.71 -5.05
CA CYS A 148 13.62 2.68 -5.85
C CYS A 148 13.56 3.72 -6.99
N GLU A 149 12.44 3.78 -7.72
CA GLU A 149 12.22 4.74 -8.79
C GLU A 149 12.32 6.17 -8.30
N ARG A 150 11.56 6.53 -7.26
CA ARG A 150 11.56 7.89 -6.67
C ARG A 150 12.92 8.35 -6.15
N LEU A 151 13.78 7.41 -5.75
CA LEU A 151 15.17 7.69 -5.35
C LEU A 151 16.14 7.74 -6.54
N GLY A 152 15.67 7.57 -7.78
CA GLY A 152 16.52 7.50 -8.97
C GLY A 152 17.37 6.22 -9.06
N LEU A 153 17.02 5.20 -8.29
CA LEU A 153 17.69 3.89 -8.27
C LEU A 153 17.07 2.97 -9.34
N TYR A 154 17.10 3.42 -10.59
CA TYR A 154 16.39 2.78 -11.71
C TYR A 154 16.87 1.36 -11.99
N ALA A 155 18.17 1.11 -11.92
CA ALA A 155 18.73 -0.24 -12.12
C ALA A 155 18.26 -1.22 -11.01
N GLU A 156 18.19 -0.76 -9.78
CA GLU A 156 17.67 -1.49 -8.62
C GLU A 156 16.17 -1.76 -8.75
N ALA A 157 15.40 -0.78 -9.21
CA ALA A 157 13.96 -0.95 -9.47
C ALA A 157 13.71 -2.03 -10.51
N VAL A 158 14.40 -1.96 -11.65
CA VAL A 158 14.31 -2.99 -12.72
C VAL A 158 14.74 -4.37 -12.21
N LYS A 159 15.82 -4.45 -11.44
CA LYS A 159 16.26 -5.71 -10.81
C LYS A 159 15.23 -6.27 -9.86
N TRP A 160 14.58 -5.40 -9.08
CA TRP A 160 13.53 -5.79 -8.14
C TRP A 160 12.32 -6.35 -8.87
N VAL A 161 11.82 -5.64 -9.88
CA VAL A 161 10.66 -6.09 -10.67
C VAL A 161 10.98 -7.41 -11.38
N LYS A 162 12.16 -7.55 -11.97
CA LYS A 162 12.61 -8.81 -12.60
C LYS A 162 12.54 -10.00 -11.65
N ALA A 163 12.86 -9.81 -10.37
CA ALA A 163 12.87 -10.89 -9.38
C ALA A 163 11.45 -11.25 -8.88
N HIS A 164 10.53 -10.30 -8.83
CA HIS A 164 9.25 -10.48 -8.14
C HIS A 164 8.04 -10.57 -9.07
N TYR A 165 8.04 -9.87 -10.22
CA TYR A 165 6.92 -9.85 -11.14
C TYR A 165 6.51 -11.26 -11.65
N PRO A 166 7.42 -12.19 -12.02
CA PRO A 166 7.00 -13.50 -12.48
C PRO A 166 6.17 -14.31 -11.48
N GLN A 167 6.34 -14.02 -10.19
CA GLN A 167 5.64 -14.71 -9.10
C GLN A 167 4.36 -14.01 -8.68
N THR A 168 4.40 -12.66 -8.61
CA THR A 168 3.29 -11.86 -8.09
C THR A 168 2.26 -11.49 -9.15
N ARG A 169 2.72 -11.33 -10.40
CA ARG A 169 1.91 -10.90 -11.55
C ARG A 169 1.19 -9.56 -11.34
N GLN A 170 1.68 -8.73 -10.40
CA GLN A 170 1.09 -7.42 -10.08
C GLN A 170 1.37 -6.41 -11.19
N PRO A 171 0.33 -5.86 -11.87
CA PRO A 171 0.52 -4.92 -12.98
C PRO A 171 1.20 -3.62 -12.55
N GLU A 172 1.06 -3.20 -11.29
CA GLU A 172 1.69 -2.01 -10.72
C GLU A 172 3.23 -2.09 -10.74
N LEU A 173 3.78 -3.30 -10.67
CA LEU A 173 5.24 -3.50 -10.84
C LEU A 173 5.71 -3.18 -12.25
N LEU A 174 4.87 -3.39 -13.26
CA LEU A 174 5.21 -3.07 -14.65
C LEU A 174 5.28 -1.55 -14.88
N GLU A 175 4.49 -0.76 -14.18
CA GLU A 175 4.59 0.70 -14.23
C GLU A 175 5.95 1.17 -13.74
N ALA A 176 6.36 0.76 -12.53
CA ALA A 176 7.68 1.09 -11.97
C ALA A 176 8.82 0.58 -12.86
N PHE A 177 8.64 -0.58 -13.53
CA PHE A 177 9.58 -1.13 -14.49
C PHE A 177 9.76 -0.22 -15.69
N VAL A 178 8.67 0.15 -16.36
CA VAL A 178 8.70 0.97 -17.58
C VAL A 178 9.27 2.35 -17.30
N GLU A 179 8.81 3.01 -16.22
CA GLU A 179 9.34 4.31 -15.84
C GLU A 179 10.84 4.26 -15.55
N SER A 180 11.31 3.21 -14.86
CA SER A 180 12.73 3.04 -14.56
C SER A 180 13.57 2.72 -15.81
N VAL A 181 13.06 1.89 -16.72
CA VAL A 181 13.79 1.49 -17.96
C VAL A 181 14.16 2.69 -18.82
N ARG A 182 13.36 3.75 -18.84
CA ARG A 182 13.62 4.97 -19.64
C ARG A 182 14.96 5.64 -19.29
N PHE A 183 15.42 5.50 -18.06
CA PHE A 183 16.66 6.13 -17.56
C PHE A 183 17.88 5.22 -17.66
N LEU A 184 17.73 4.00 -18.19
CA LEU A 184 18.83 3.06 -18.41
C LEU A 184 19.50 3.29 -19.76
N SER A 185 20.69 2.70 -19.94
CA SER A 185 21.37 2.68 -21.23
C SER A 185 20.56 1.95 -22.30
N GLU A 186 20.74 2.29 -23.57
CA GLU A 186 20.03 1.65 -24.69
C GLU A 186 20.15 0.12 -24.68
N ARG A 187 21.33 -0.40 -24.30
CA ARG A 187 21.58 -1.85 -24.21
C ARG A 187 20.72 -2.48 -23.10
N GLU A 188 20.56 -1.79 -21.97
CA GLU A 188 19.74 -2.27 -20.84
C GLU A 188 18.26 -2.16 -21.17
N GLN A 189 17.84 -1.08 -21.84
CA GLN A 189 16.48 -0.94 -22.33
C GLN A 189 16.10 -2.09 -23.28
N GLN A 190 17.00 -2.47 -24.20
CA GLN A 190 16.74 -3.60 -25.08
C GLN A 190 16.58 -4.91 -24.29
N LYS A 191 17.46 -5.17 -23.34
CA LYS A 191 17.34 -6.36 -22.46
C LYS A 191 16.05 -6.36 -21.65
N ALA A 192 15.55 -5.18 -21.24
CA ALA A 192 14.29 -5.07 -20.52
C ALA A 192 13.09 -5.41 -21.41
N ILE A 193 13.12 -4.99 -22.69
CA ILE A 193 12.10 -5.36 -23.67
C ILE A 193 12.12 -6.88 -23.92
N ASP A 194 13.30 -7.45 -24.18
CA ASP A 194 13.46 -8.88 -24.42
C ASP A 194 12.96 -9.71 -23.22
N LEU A 195 13.19 -9.21 -22.00
CA LEU A 195 12.68 -9.82 -20.77
C LEU A 195 11.15 -9.75 -20.70
N ALA A 196 10.57 -8.58 -20.96
CA ALA A 196 9.12 -8.41 -20.93
C ALA A 196 8.43 -9.22 -22.05
N ASP A 197 9.07 -9.35 -23.22
CA ASP A 197 8.63 -10.27 -24.27
C ASP A 197 8.62 -11.72 -23.80
N SER A 198 9.61 -12.15 -22.99
CA SER A 198 9.61 -13.51 -22.42
C SER A 198 8.46 -13.74 -21.45
N TRP A 199 8.09 -12.72 -20.65
CA TRP A 199 6.90 -12.79 -19.78
C TRP A 199 5.61 -12.89 -20.59
N LEU A 200 5.55 -12.18 -21.73
CA LEU A 200 4.39 -12.26 -22.63
C LEU A 200 4.22 -13.64 -23.24
N GLN A 201 5.30 -14.36 -23.54
CA GLN A 201 5.22 -15.74 -24.03
C GLN A 201 4.54 -16.68 -23.01
N GLU A 202 4.74 -16.42 -21.74
CA GLU A 202 4.06 -17.16 -20.65
C GLU A 202 2.63 -16.70 -20.41
N GLN A 203 2.29 -15.48 -20.81
CA GLN A 203 0.99 -14.82 -20.56
C GLN A 203 0.53 -14.03 -21.78
N PRO A 204 0.20 -14.68 -22.91
CA PRO A 204 -0.11 -13.99 -24.16
C PRO A 204 -1.34 -13.07 -24.08
N ASP A 205 -2.27 -13.35 -23.19
CA ASP A 205 -3.51 -12.59 -22.99
C ASP A 205 -3.43 -11.58 -21.81
N ASN A 206 -2.22 -11.18 -21.44
CA ASN A 206 -2.04 -10.20 -20.36
C ASN A 206 -2.08 -8.77 -20.94
N ALA A 207 -3.27 -8.15 -20.90
CA ALA A 207 -3.50 -6.81 -21.44
C ALA A 207 -2.62 -5.73 -20.79
N PRO A 208 -2.43 -5.66 -19.46
CA PRO A 208 -1.47 -4.74 -18.85
C PRO A 208 -0.04 -4.92 -19.38
N LEU A 209 0.44 -6.14 -19.47
CA LEU A 209 1.81 -6.42 -19.97
C LEU A 209 1.99 -5.97 -21.42
N LEU A 210 1.00 -6.22 -22.27
CA LEU A 210 0.97 -5.72 -23.65
C LEU A 210 1.01 -4.19 -23.70
N MET A 211 0.22 -3.52 -22.89
CA MET A 211 0.22 -2.06 -22.81
C MET A 211 1.60 -1.51 -22.42
N TYR A 212 2.24 -2.11 -21.40
CA TYR A 212 3.57 -1.68 -20.96
C TYR A 212 4.67 -2.01 -21.95
N LEU A 213 4.60 -3.14 -22.67
CA LEU A 213 5.47 -3.43 -23.81
C LEU A 213 5.31 -2.40 -24.94
N GLY A 214 4.06 -1.99 -25.22
CA GLY A 214 3.76 -0.91 -26.14
C GLY A 214 4.42 0.41 -25.75
N GLN A 215 4.40 0.76 -24.47
CA GLN A 215 5.06 1.96 -23.95
C GLN A 215 6.60 1.87 -24.08
N LEU A 216 7.20 0.73 -23.76
CA LEU A 216 8.64 0.51 -23.91
C LEU A 216 9.05 0.61 -25.39
N ALA A 217 8.30 -0.02 -26.29
CA ALA A 217 8.55 0.04 -27.74
C ALA A 217 8.39 1.47 -28.27
N TYR A 218 7.39 2.23 -27.79
CA TYR A 218 7.21 3.65 -28.10
C TYR A 218 8.42 4.47 -27.68
N GLY A 219 8.91 4.31 -26.44
CA GLY A 219 10.10 5.00 -25.94
C GLY A 219 11.37 4.73 -26.78
N ARG A 220 11.43 3.56 -27.43
CA ARG A 220 12.51 3.17 -28.33
C ARG A 220 12.25 3.52 -29.79
N LYS A 221 11.18 4.24 -30.11
CA LYS A 221 10.75 4.59 -31.46
C LYS A 221 10.52 3.37 -32.38
N LEU A 222 10.15 2.24 -31.76
CA LEU A 222 9.82 1.00 -32.51
C LEU A 222 8.32 1.02 -32.83
N TRP A 223 7.88 1.97 -33.65
CA TRP A 223 6.49 2.34 -33.89
C TRP A 223 5.59 1.15 -34.22
N GLY A 224 6.04 0.29 -35.15
CA GLY A 224 5.26 -0.89 -35.57
C GLY A 224 5.05 -1.90 -34.43
N LYS A 225 6.07 -2.15 -33.58
CA LYS A 225 5.93 -3.00 -32.38
C LYS A 225 5.02 -2.34 -31.35
N ALA A 226 5.20 -1.04 -31.12
CA ALA A 226 4.37 -0.28 -30.17
C ALA A 226 2.89 -0.35 -30.56
N GLN A 227 2.57 -0.11 -31.82
CA GLN A 227 1.21 -0.23 -32.34
C GLN A 227 0.64 -1.63 -32.14
N GLY A 228 1.37 -2.67 -32.54
CA GLY A 228 0.89 -4.07 -32.43
C GLY A 228 0.59 -4.47 -30.97
N TYR A 229 1.46 -4.13 -30.02
CA TYR A 229 1.23 -4.42 -28.61
C TYR A 229 0.02 -3.65 -28.03
N LEU A 230 -0.11 -2.35 -28.37
CA LEU A 230 -1.20 -1.52 -27.88
C LEU A 230 -2.56 -1.93 -28.46
N GLU A 231 -2.62 -2.25 -29.75
CA GLU A 231 -3.85 -2.77 -30.38
C GLU A 231 -4.25 -4.11 -29.77
N ALA A 232 -3.30 -5.02 -29.51
CA ALA A 232 -3.55 -6.28 -28.82
C ALA A 232 -4.03 -6.07 -27.37
N SER A 233 -3.42 -5.13 -26.64
CA SER A 233 -3.86 -4.77 -25.28
C SER A 233 -5.32 -4.26 -25.29
N ILE A 234 -5.64 -3.34 -26.19
CA ILE A 234 -6.98 -2.74 -26.31
C ILE A 234 -8.01 -3.81 -26.71
N ALA A 235 -7.67 -4.73 -27.60
CA ALA A 235 -8.55 -5.80 -28.00
C ALA A 235 -8.92 -6.76 -26.85
N LEU A 236 -8.00 -6.98 -25.90
CA LEU A 236 -8.23 -7.78 -24.70
C LEU A 236 -8.96 -7.00 -23.61
N GLN A 237 -8.48 -5.80 -23.32
CA GLN A 237 -9.02 -4.93 -22.30
C GLN A 237 -8.74 -3.47 -22.63
N PRO A 238 -9.73 -2.72 -23.14
CA PRO A 238 -9.58 -1.30 -23.40
C PRO A 238 -9.16 -0.53 -22.13
N SER A 239 -8.20 0.37 -22.28
CA SER A 239 -7.75 1.24 -21.18
C SER A 239 -7.38 2.62 -21.69
N VAL A 240 -7.64 3.64 -20.89
CA VAL A 240 -7.27 5.04 -21.19
C VAL A 240 -5.79 5.15 -21.55
N SER A 241 -4.92 4.50 -20.77
CA SER A 241 -3.47 4.52 -20.99
C SER A 241 -3.08 3.92 -22.35
N ALA A 242 -3.66 2.78 -22.72
CA ALA A 242 -3.35 2.14 -24.01
C ALA A 242 -3.77 3.00 -25.20
N HIS A 243 -4.99 3.56 -25.17
CA HIS A 243 -5.50 4.47 -26.21
C HIS A 243 -4.64 5.74 -26.33
N LEU A 244 -4.23 6.36 -25.21
CA LEU A 244 -3.41 7.56 -25.23
C LEU A 244 -2.00 7.30 -25.80
N VAL A 245 -1.39 6.17 -25.47
CA VAL A 245 -0.08 5.82 -26.04
C VAL A 245 -0.21 5.46 -27.51
N LEU A 246 -1.26 4.76 -27.92
CA LEU A 246 -1.53 4.44 -29.33
C LEU A 246 -1.78 5.72 -30.14
N ALA A 247 -2.51 6.69 -29.61
CA ALA A 247 -2.69 8.00 -30.24
C ALA A 247 -1.34 8.69 -30.50
N ARG A 248 -0.41 8.65 -29.52
CA ARG A 248 0.94 9.18 -29.71
C ARG A 248 1.74 8.42 -30.78
N VAL A 249 1.61 7.09 -30.88
CA VAL A 249 2.22 6.31 -31.95
C VAL A 249 1.71 6.77 -33.31
N PHE A 250 0.41 7.00 -33.44
CA PHE A 250 -0.19 7.50 -34.68
C PHE A 250 0.26 8.93 -35.04
N ASP A 251 0.44 9.82 -34.06
CA ASP A 251 1.02 11.14 -34.29
C ASP A 251 2.45 11.05 -34.84
N GLU A 252 3.29 10.21 -34.26
CA GLU A 252 4.69 10.02 -34.67
C GLU A 252 4.84 9.31 -36.03
N THR A 253 3.76 8.66 -36.51
CA THR A 253 3.74 7.96 -37.80
C THR A 253 2.90 8.68 -38.84
N ASP A 254 2.61 9.97 -38.65
CA ASP A 254 1.85 10.86 -39.55
C ASP A 254 0.44 10.35 -39.91
N GLN A 255 -0.28 9.83 -38.86
CA GLN A 255 -1.66 9.33 -38.97
C GLN A 255 -2.61 10.09 -38.04
N PRO A 256 -2.79 11.43 -38.23
CA PRO A 256 -3.48 12.27 -37.24
C PRO A 256 -4.97 11.92 -37.06
N GLN A 257 -5.63 11.40 -38.09
CA GLN A 257 -7.04 10.99 -37.99
C GLN A 257 -7.18 9.83 -37.00
N LYS A 258 -6.35 8.79 -37.11
CA LYS A 258 -6.36 7.65 -36.17
C LYS A 258 -5.97 8.09 -34.76
N ALA A 259 -5.02 9.01 -34.64
CA ALA A 259 -4.66 9.58 -33.34
C ALA A 259 -5.87 10.27 -32.67
N GLN A 260 -6.64 11.04 -33.46
CA GLN A 260 -7.84 11.71 -32.94
C GLN A 260 -8.96 10.73 -32.58
N GLU A 261 -9.14 9.66 -33.36
CA GLU A 261 -10.09 8.57 -33.03
C GLU A 261 -9.76 7.94 -31.68
N GLN A 262 -8.49 7.63 -31.40
CA GLN A 262 -8.08 7.07 -30.12
C GLN A 262 -8.34 8.03 -28.95
N ARG A 263 -8.11 9.34 -29.14
CA ARG A 263 -8.42 10.35 -28.12
C ARG A 263 -9.93 10.50 -27.86
N ASN A 264 -10.74 10.41 -28.90
CA ASN A 264 -12.19 10.47 -28.77
C ASN A 264 -12.73 9.29 -27.95
N LEU A 265 -12.21 8.07 -28.18
CA LEU A 265 -12.58 6.90 -27.37
C LEU A 265 -12.26 7.09 -25.90
N VAL A 266 -11.15 7.75 -25.57
CA VAL A 266 -10.82 8.10 -24.16
C VAL A 266 -11.85 9.07 -23.59
N LEU A 267 -12.21 10.11 -24.34
CA LEU A 267 -13.21 11.10 -23.86
C LEU A 267 -14.59 10.47 -23.65
N GLU A 268 -14.99 9.55 -24.52
CA GLU A 268 -16.25 8.81 -24.40
C GLU A 268 -16.23 7.91 -23.15
N SER A 269 -15.16 7.15 -22.90
CA SER A 269 -15.06 6.27 -21.73
C SER A 269 -15.09 7.05 -20.41
N VAL A 270 -14.43 8.20 -20.33
CA VAL A 270 -14.43 9.06 -19.13
C VAL A 270 -15.82 9.67 -18.92
N ALA A 271 -16.51 10.09 -19.99
CA ALA A 271 -17.86 10.64 -19.88
C ALA A 271 -18.88 9.60 -19.40
N GLU A 272 -18.73 8.33 -19.78
CA GLU A 272 -19.56 7.22 -19.31
C GLU A 272 -19.34 6.91 -17.81
N GLU A 273 -18.11 6.99 -17.34
CA GLU A 273 -17.77 6.80 -15.93
C GLU A 273 -18.32 7.92 -15.03
N GLU A 274 -18.34 9.16 -15.51
CA GLU A 274 -18.88 10.31 -14.76
C GLU A 274 -20.42 10.36 -14.73
N HIS A 275 -21.12 9.76 -15.71
CA HIS A 275 -22.59 9.81 -15.84
C HIS A 275 -23.24 8.43 -16.05
N PRO A 276 -23.06 7.46 -15.14
CA PRO A 276 -23.65 6.12 -15.30
C PRO A 276 -25.19 6.09 -15.25
N ALA A 277 -25.84 7.18 -14.87
CA ALA A 277 -27.30 7.26 -14.68
C ALA A 277 -28.10 7.86 -15.86
N ALA A 278 -27.47 8.38 -16.90
CA ALA A 278 -28.17 9.08 -17.99
C ALA A 278 -28.70 8.15 -19.11
N LEU A 279 -28.26 6.88 -19.16
CA LEU A 279 -28.61 5.95 -20.25
C LEU A 279 -29.72 4.95 -19.94
N THR A 280 -30.37 5.01 -18.78
CA THR A 280 -31.49 4.12 -18.42
C THR A 280 -32.82 4.85 -18.28
N GLN A 281 -33.26 5.56 -19.30
CA GLN A 281 -34.68 5.88 -19.47
C GLN A 281 -35.19 5.13 -20.71
N PRO A 282 -36.02 4.07 -20.56
CA PRO A 282 -36.75 3.52 -21.67
C PRO A 282 -37.90 4.48 -22.03
N ASN A 283 -38.05 4.78 -23.31
CA ASN A 283 -39.26 5.39 -23.91
C ASN A 283 -40.48 4.51 -23.70
#